data_834ac0c4e0fe135bc684eb6fb1d91f5f
#
_entry.id   834ac0c4e0fe135bc684eb6fb1d91f5f
#
_cell.length_a   1.000
_cell.length_b   1.000
_cell.length_c   1.000
_cell.angle_alpha   90.00
_cell.angle_beta   90.00
_cell.angle_gamma   90.00
#
_symmetry.space_group_name_H-M   'P 1'
#
loop_
_entity.id
_entity.type
_entity.pdbx_description
1 polymer ?
#
loop_
_entity_poly.entity_id
_entity_poly.type
_entity_poly.pdbx_seq_one_letter_code
_entity_poly.pdbx_strand_id
1 'polypeptide(L)'
;MHANSLDTFYSTEAGQLGFYINQVPYFYYEPAKPIGATYFNLANTTDLAQVDILYAHQDMAPELAQLAVASGAQGLIFAGMGAGGISSVAREAASALFNATGVPMVSSHRSADGFVPSGSGFTVASGFYNPQKARVLLQLALTMEYGLEQIREVFALSYPMA
;
A
#
# COMPACT_ATOMS: atom_id res chain seq x y z
N MET A 1 -2.28 11.93 10.04
CA MET A 1 -1.03 12.33 10.73
C MET A 1 -0.69 13.76 10.35
N HIS A 2 -0.37 14.61 11.31
CA HIS A 2 0.00 16.02 11.10
C HIS A 2 1.46 16.24 11.47
N ALA A 3 2.21 16.95 10.63
CA ALA A 3 3.67 17.08 10.81
C ALA A 3 4.10 17.88 12.05
N ASN A 4 3.29 18.85 12.47
CA ASN A 4 3.66 19.86 13.48
C ASN A 4 2.68 19.95 14.66
N SER A 5 1.66 19.10 14.72
CA SER A 5 0.68 19.09 15.82
C SER A 5 1.10 18.14 16.92
N LEU A 6 0.76 18.46 18.17
CA LEU A 6 0.85 17.51 19.28
C LEU A 6 -0.07 16.30 19.07
N ASP A 7 -1.22 16.51 18.42
CA ASP A 7 -2.14 15.47 17.98
C ASP A 7 -1.72 14.90 16.62
N THR A 8 -0.47 14.45 16.51
CA THR A 8 0.13 13.97 15.27
C THR A 8 -0.54 12.71 14.74
N PHE A 9 -0.90 11.80 15.64
CA PHE A 9 -1.56 10.54 15.30
C PHE A 9 -3.04 10.60 15.67
N TYR A 10 -3.90 10.23 14.75
CA TYR A 10 -5.34 10.18 14.95
C TYR A 10 -5.94 8.96 14.23
N SER A 11 -7.05 8.47 14.75
CA SER A 11 -7.82 7.39 14.13
C SER A 11 -8.92 7.99 13.28
N THR A 12 -8.98 7.59 12.03
CA THR A 12 -9.95 8.13 11.06
C THR A 12 -11.13 7.20 10.87
N GLU A 13 -10.88 5.95 10.55
CA GLU A 13 -11.94 5.01 10.11
C GLU A 13 -12.60 4.28 11.28
N ALA A 14 -11.81 3.73 12.20
CA ALA A 14 -12.29 2.86 13.27
C ALA A 14 -12.47 3.55 14.64
N GLY A 15 -12.09 4.83 14.74
CA GLY A 15 -12.16 5.58 15.99
C GLY A 15 -10.98 5.31 16.93
N GLN A 16 -11.03 5.93 18.10
CA GLN A 16 -9.99 5.84 19.13
C GLN A 16 -10.24 4.64 20.04
N LEU A 17 -9.18 3.92 20.39
CA LEU A 17 -9.23 2.83 21.38
C LEU A 17 -9.31 3.37 22.81
N GLY A 18 -8.85 4.57 23.07
CA GLY A 18 -8.77 5.20 24.37
C GLY A 18 -8.17 6.59 24.31
N PHE A 19 -7.77 7.12 25.42
CA PHE A 19 -7.21 8.46 25.57
C PHE A 19 -6.14 8.50 26.67
N TYR A 20 -5.40 9.59 26.74
CA TYR A 20 -4.40 9.83 27.78
C TYR A 20 -4.85 10.96 28.70
N ILE A 21 -4.70 10.76 30.02
CA ILE A 21 -4.77 11.83 31.03
C ILE A 21 -3.49 11.77 31.85
N ASN A 22 -2.76 12.89 31.91
CA ASN A 22 -1.52 12.98 32.69
C ASN A 22 -0.53 11.84 32.38
N GLN A 23 -0.36 11.52 31.12
CA GLN A 23 0.52 10.46 30.61
C GLN A 23 0.07 9.01 30.99
N VAL A 24 -1.10 8.85 31.57
CA VAL A 24 -1.69 7.54 31.88
C VAL A 24 -2.69 7.17 30.78
N PRO A 25 -2.56 6.00 30.12
CA PRO A 25 -3.52 5.55 29.13
C PRO A 25 -4.79 5.00 29.77
N TYR A 26 -5.93 5.37 29.20
CA TYR A 26 -7.26 4.83 29.54
C TYR A 26 -7.88 4.27 28.28
N PHE A 27 -8.35 3.02 28.32
CA PHE A 27 -8.94 2.34 27.19
C PHE A 27 -10.45 2.20 27.33
N TYR A 28 -11.20 2.44 26.26
CA TYR A 28 -12.63 2.16 26.20
C TYR A 28 -12.92 0.66 26.05
N TYR A 29 -12.02 -0.05 25.35
CA TYR A 29 -12.10 -1.49 25.12
C TYR A 29 -10.72 -2.04 24.76
N GLU A 30 -10.54 -3.34 24.90
CA GLU A 30 -9.29 -4.00 24.52
C GLU A 30 -9.15 -4.02 22.99
N PRO A 31 -7.97 -3.67 22.43
CA PRO A 31 -7.73 -3.78 21.01
C PRO A 31 -7.76 -5.24 20.57
N ALA A 32 -8.66 -5.57 19.64
CA ALA A 32 -8.64 -6.86 18.99
C ALA A 32 -7.43 -6.98 18.06
N LYS A 33 -6.91 -8.19 17.88
CA LYS A 33 -5.90 -8.44 16.86
C LYS A 33 -6.51 -8.20 15.48
N PRO A 34 -5.77 -7.59 14.53
CA PRO A 34 -6.24 -7.47 13.15
C PRO A 34 -6.61 -8.83 12.58
N ILE A 35 -7.79 -8.91 11.96
CA ILE A 35 -8.20 -10.13 11.26
C ILE A 35 -7.29 -10.30 10.03
N GLY A 36 -6.81 -11.52 9.80
CA GLY A 36 -6.07 -11.87 8.59
C GLY A 36 -4.65 -11.28 8.45
N ALA A 37 -4.03 -10.85 9.54
CA ALA A 37 -2.65 -10.40 9.49
C ALA A 37 -1.70 -11.52 9.05
N THR A 38 -0.96 -11.31 7.96
CA THR A 38 0.06 -12.23 7.48
C THR A 38 1.35 -12.06 8.26
N TYR A 39 1.93 -13.16 8.71
CA TYR A 39 3.25 -13.17 9.34
C TYR A 39 4.32 -13.47 8.30
N PHE A 40 5.32 -12.62 8.19
CA PHE A 40 6.50 -12.79 7.34
C PHE A 40 7.71 -13.15 8.19
N ASN A 41 8.29 -14.32 7.96
CA ASN A 41 9.50 -14.74 8.67
C ASN A 41 10.75 -14.21 7.97
N LEU A 42 11.36 -13.19 8.53
CA LEU A 42 12.56 -12.52 7.99
C LEU A 42 13.87 -13.00 8.64
N ALA A 43 13.87 -14.06 9.45
CA ALA A 43 15.04 -14.48 10.23
C ALA A 43 16.31 -14.75 9.40
N ASN A 44 16.15 -15.16 8.15
CA ASN A 44 17.24 -15.47 7.23
C ASN A 44 17.34 -14.47 6.05
N THR A 45 16.67 -13.33 6.15
CA THR A 45 16.64 -12.31 5.09
C THR A 45 17.73 -11.29 5.34
N THR A 46 18.61 -11.07 4.36
CA THR A 46 19.65 -10.05 4.39
C THR A 46 19.21 -8.75 3.74
N ASP A 47 18.46 -8.88 2.65
CA ASP A 47 18.03 -7.74 1.84
C ASP A 47 16.53 -7.83 1.54
N LEU A 48 15.86 -6.70 1.56
CA LEU A 48 14.45 -6.59 1.19
C LEU A 48 14.30 -6.21 -0.29
N ALA A 49 13.25 -6.72 -0.94
CA ALA A 49 12.93 -6.36 -2.31
C ALA A 49 12.78 -4.84 -2.47
N GLN A 50 13.26 -4.28 -3.56
CA GLN A 50 13.08 -2.86 -3.85
C GLN A 50 11.66 -2.60 -4.35
N VAL A 51 10.94 -1.70 -3.67
CA VAL A 51 9.61 -1.26 -4.06
C VAL A 51 9.54 0.26 -4.01
N ASP A 52 9.13 0.88 -5.11
CA ASP A 52 9.06 2.32 -5.24
C ASP A 52 7.62 2.83 -5.22
N ILE A 53 7.42 4.05 -4.70
CA ILE A 53 6.14 4.74 -4.71
C ILE A 53 6.17 5.82 -5.78
N LEU A 54 5.24 5.75 -6.72
CA LEU A 54 5.03 6.76 -7.74
C LEU A 54 3.83 7.63 -7.37
N TYR A 55 4.08 8.91 -7.13
CA TYR A 55 3.03 9.85 -6.77
C TYR A 55 2.30 10.34 -8.02
N ALA A 56 1.07 9.88 -8.20
CA ALA A 56 0.28 10.17 -9.39
C ALA A 56 -0.29 11.60 -9.36
N HIS A 57 -0.21 12.26 -10.50
CA HIS A 57 -0.84 13.55 -10.80
C HIS A 57 -1.32 13.56 -12.25
N GLN A 58 -2.01 14.62 -12.67
CA GLN A 58 -2.68 14.67 -13.97
C GLN A 58 -1.69 14.47 -15.14
N ASP A 59 -0.58 15.15 -15.11
CA ASP A 59 0.45 15.13 -16.18
C ASP A 59 1.64 14.22 -15.81
N MET A 60 1.39 13.16 -15.04
CA MET A 60 2.42 12.20 -14.69
C MET A 60 3.04 11.59 -15.95
N ALA A 61 4.36 11.71 -16.10
CA ALA A 61 5.09 11.15 -17.22
C ALA A 61 4.90 9.62 -17.27
N PRO A 62 4.45 9.05 -18.38
CA PRO A 62 4.15 7.63 -18.50
C PRO A 62 5.39 6.74 -18.32
N GLU A 63 6.58 7.26 -18.60
CA GLU A 63 7.86 6.55 -18.51
C GLU A 63 8.35 6.32 -17.07
N LEU A 64 7.78 7.01 -16.07
CA LEU A 64 8.26 6.91 -14.68
C LEU A 64 8.21 5.48 -14.13
N ALA A 65 7.17 4.72 -14.47
CA ALA A 65 7.07 3.33 -14.05
C ALA A 65 8.18 2.47 -14.68
N GLN A 66 8.47 2.67 -15.97
CA GLN A 66 9.53 1.97 -16.68
C GLN A 66 10.91 2.34 -16.13
N LEU A 67 11.16 3.62 -15.83
CA LEU A 67 12.42 4.08 -15.26
C LEU A 67 12.65 3.50 -13.85
N ALA A 68 11.62 3.41 -13.02
CA ALA A 68 11.72 2.80 -11.70
C ALA A 68 12.12 1.31 -11.81
N VAL A 69 11.46 0.55 -12.70
CA VAL A 69 11.80 -0.86 -12.93
C VAL A 69 13.20 -1.01 -13.53
N ALA A 70 13.59 -0.16 -14.48
CA ALA A 70 14.94 -0.14 -15.04
C ALA A 70 16.02 0.19 -13.99
N SER A 71 15.64 0.91 -12.92
CA SER A 71 16.52 1.23 -11.79
C SER A 71 16.53 0.15 -10.70
N GLY A 72 15.83 -0.97 -10.91
CA GLY A 72 15.86 -2.12 -10.01
C GLY A 72 14.60 -2.33 -9.15
N ALA A 73 13.54 -1.52 -9.34
CA ALA A 73 12.29 -1.75 -8.63
C ALA A 73 11.66 -3.10 -9.04
N GLN A 74 11.41 -3.94 -8.04
CA GLN A 74 10.78 -5.25 -8.17
C GLN A 74 9.26 -5.19 -7.94
N GLY A 75 8.76 -4.04 -7.52
CA GLY A 75 7.35 -3.75 -7.35
C GLY A 75 7.09 -2.25 -7.32
N LEU A 76 5.88 -1.83 -7.69
CA LEU A 76 5.49 -0.42 -7.75
C LEU A 76 4.20 -0.16 -6.96
N ILE A 77 4.15 0.97 -6.29
CA ILE A 77 2.94 1.50 -5.66
C ILE A 77 2.56 2.80 -6.37
N PHE A 78 1.35 2.87 -6.89
CA PHE A 78 0.78 4.13 -7.38
C PHE A 78 0.02 4.82 -6.25
N ALA A 79 0.54 5.96 -5.76
CA ALA A 79 -0.18 6.86 -4.88
C ALA A 79 -1.19 7.67 -5.73
N GLY A 80 -2.32 7.05 -6.02
CA GLY A 80 -3.30 7.51 -7.01
C GLY A 80 -4.27 8.58 -6.50
N MET A 81 -4.98 9.18 -7.41
CA MET A 81 -6.05 10.15 -7.16
C MET A 81 -7.31 9.42 -6.69
N GLY A 82 -8.03 9.97 -5.71
CA GLY A 82 -9.24 9.36 -5.15
C GLY A 82 -8.99 7.90 -4.73
N ALA A 83 -9.78 6.98 -5.21
CA ALA A 83 -9.67 5.54 -4.94
C ALA A 83 -8.57 4.84 -5.78
N GLY A 84 -7.40 5.45 -5.91
CA GLY A 84 -6.24 4.85 -6.58
C GLY A 84 -6.14 5.13 -8.08
N GLY A 85 -6.85 6.14 -8.60
CA GLY A 85 -6.83 6.50 -10.02
C GLY A 85 -5.50 7.10 -10.47
N ILE A 86 -5.08 6.76 -11.69
CA ILE A 86 -3.97 7.40 -12.43
C ILE A 86 -4.49 7.86 -13.80
N SER A 87 -3.78 8.75 -14.48
CA SER A 87 -4.17 9.22 -15.81
C SER A 87 -4.24 8.05 -16.82
N SER A 88 -5.05 8.20 -17.88
CA SER A 88 -5.18 7.14 -18.90
C SER A 88 -3.85 6.80 -19.56
N VAL A 89 -3.05 7.81 -19.89
CA VAL A 89 -1.74 7.63 -20.51
C VAL A 89 -0.78 6.85 -19.59
N ALA A 90 -0.69 7.24 -18.30
CA ALA A 90 0.11 6.52 -17.32
C ALA A 90 -0.39 5.09 -17.09
N ARG A 91 -1.70 4.88 -17.14
CA ARG A 91 -2.32 3.55 -17.00
C ARG A 91 -1.97 2.62 -18.16
N GLU A 92 -2.04 3.12 -19.39
CA GLU A 92 -1.68 2.37 -20.59
C GLU A 92 -0.20 1.95 -20.55
N ALA A 93 0.69 2.88 -20.21
CA ALA A 93 2.11 2.61 -20.07
C ALA A 93 2.41 1.58 -18.95
N ALA A 94 1.78 1.72 -17.80
CA ALA A 94 1.94 0.78 -16.68
C ALA A 94 1.39 -0.61 -17.02
N SER A 95 0.25 -0.70 -17.73
CA SER A 95 -0.31 -1.96 -18.21
C SER A 95 0.62 -2.65 -19.21
N ALA A 96 1.18 -1.90 -20.15
CA ALA A 96 2.15 -2.43 -21.11
C ALA A 96 3.43 -2.95 -20.42
N LEU A 97 3.93 -2.19 -19.44
CA LEU A 97 5.08 -2.58 -18.62
C LEU A 97 4.79 -3.87 -17.82
N PHE A 98 3.64 -3.97 -17.19
CA PHE A 98 3.22 -5.17 -16.47
C PHE A 98 3.17 -6.39 -17.39
N ASN A 99 2.59 -6.26 -18.59
CA ASN A 99 2.51 -7.34 -19.56
C ASN A 99 3.91 -7.78 -20.07
N ALA A 100 4.87 -6.86 -20.13
CA ALA A 100 6.22 -7.15 -20.58
C ALA A 100 7.11 -7.75 -19.48
N THR A 101 6.91 -7.38 -18.21
CA THR A 101 7.85 -7.69 -17.12
C THR A 101 7.26 -8.54 -16.01
N GLY A 102 5.94 -8.55 -15.84
CA GLY A 102 5.27 -9.19 -14.72
C GLY A 102 5.46 -8.49 -13.36
N VAL A 103 6.11 -7.31 -13.32
CA VAL A 103 6.39 -6.59 -12.06
C VAL A 103 5.07 -6.21 -11.37
N PRO A 104 4.83 -6.68 -10.13
CA PRO A 104 3.59 -6.38 -9.42
C PRO A 104 3.41 -4.89 -9.14
N MET A 105 2.20 -4.42 -9.35
CA MET A 105 1.83 -3.02 -9.17
C MET A 105 0.61 -2.92 -8.26
N VAL A 106 0.64 -2.00 -7.31
CA VAL A 106 -0.45 -1.77 -6.35
C VAL A 106 -1.02 -0.38 -6.55
N SER A 107 -2.35 -0.30 -6.68
CA SER A 107 -3.09 0.96 -6.64
C SER A 107 -3.41 1.32 -5.19
N SER A 108 -2.91 2.48 -4.73
CA SER A 108 -3.20 3.06 -3.42
C SER A 108 -3.67 4.51 -3.59
N HIS A 109 -4.18 5.11 -2.52
CA HIS A 109 -4.67 6.48 -2.53
C HIS A 109 -3.61 7.47 -2.03
N ARG A 110 -3.54 8.66 -2.60
CA ARG A 110 -2.67 9.77 -2.13
C ARG A 110 -3.33 10.70 -1.12
N SER A 111 -4.64 10.55 -0.91
CA SER A 111 -5.39 11.26 0.13
C SER A 111 -4.94 10.84 1.51
N ALA A 112 -5.17 11.68 2.51
CA ALA A 112 -4.80 11.38 3.92
C ALA A 112 -5.49 10.10 4.40
N ASP A 113 -6.75 9.92 4.01
CA ASP A 113 -7.60 8.78 4.34
C ASP A 113 -8.29 8.29 3.07
N GLY A 114 -8.68 7.02 3.05
CA GLY A 114 -9.41 6.46 1.92
C GLY A 114 -9.33 4.95 1.82
N PHE A 115 -10.06 4.42 0.87
CA PHE A 115 -10.14 3.00 0.58
C PHE A 115 -10.07 2.76 -0.93
N VAL A 116 -9.25 1.81 -1.35
CA VAL A 116 -9.16 1.37 -2.74
C VAL A 116 -9.83 0.00 -2.85
N PRO A 117 -11.07 -0.08 -3.37
CA PRO A 117 -11.88 -1.31 -3.31
C PRO A 117 -11.44 -2.39 -4.30
N SER A 118 -10.88 -1.98 -5.43
CA SER A 118 -10.47 -2.92 -6.48
C SER A 118 -9.26 -2.39 -7.25
N GLY A 119 -8.39 -3.29 -7.67
CA GLY A 119 -7.37 -3.02 -8.67
C GLY A 119 -7.95 -3.09 -10.08
N SER A 120 -7.25 -2.54 -11.06
CA SER A 120 -7.45 -2.87 -12.47
C SER A 120 -6.80 -4.23 -12.76
N GLY A 121 -7.07 -4.85 -13.92
CA GLY A 121 -6.56 -6.20 -14.24
C GLY A 121 -5.07 -6.44 -13.97
N PHE A 122 -4.23 -5.40 -14.08
CA PHE A 122 -2.78 -5.47 -13.85
C PHE A 122 -2.34 -4.90 -12.48
N THR A 123 -3.25 -4.33 -11.68
CA THR A 123 -2.92 -3.81 -10.35
C THR A 123 -3.65 -4.54 -9.24
N VAL A 124 -3.03 -4.57 -8.06
CA VAL A 124 -3.62 -5.03 -6.81
C VAL A 124 -4.19 -3.81 -6.07
N ALA A 125 -5.35 -3.95 -5.45
CA ALA A 125 -5.93 -2.90 -4.60
C ALA A 125 -5.25 -2.85 -3.25
N SER A 126 -4.95 -1.65 -2.75
CA SER A 126 -4.34 -1.50 -1.42
C SER A 126 -5.33 -1.59 -0.25
N GLY A 127 -6.65 -1.59 -0.51
CA GLY A 127 -7.64 -1.50 0.56
C GLY A 127 -7.47 -0.21 1.37
N PHE A 128 -7.38 -0.33 2.69
CA PHE A 128 -7.11 0.78 3.61
C PHE A 128 -5.62 1.16 3.73
N TYR A 129 -4.72 0.43 3.09
CA TYR A 129 -3.31 0.76 3.19
C TYR A 129 -2.98 2.00 2.34
N ASN A 130 -2.45 3.03 3.00
CA ASN A 130 -1.83 4.15 2.33
C ASN A 130 -0.56 3.69 1.58
N PRO A 131 0.01 4.50 0.68
CA PRO A 131 1.13 4.08 -0.15
C PRO A 131 2.34 3.55 0.63
N GLN A 132 2.62 4.14 1.80
CA GLN A 132 3.75 3.74 2.64
C GLN A 132 3.54 2.34 3.25
N LYS A 133 2.35 2.07 3.77
CA LYS A 133 2.00 0.74 4.30
C LYS A 133 1.91 -0.30 3.20
N ALA A 134 1.28 0.06 2.07
CA ALA A 134 1.21 -0.79 0.88
C ALA A 134 2.60 -1.16 0.36
N ARG A 135 3.55 -0.20 0.38
CA ARG A 135 4.95 -0.43 0.01
C ARG A 135 5.59 -1.48 0.90
N VAL A 136 5.47 -1.35 2.21
CA VAL A 136 6.06 -2.31 3.15
C VAL A 136 5.46 -3.71 2.95
N LEU A 137 4.15 -3.80 2.79
CA LEU A 137 3.48 -5.10 2.57
C LEU A 137 3.94 -5.76 1.27
N LEU A 138 3.99 -5.01 0.16
CA LEU A 138 4.48 -5.53 -1.12
C LEU A 138 5.96 -5.93 -1.04
N GLN A 139 6.79 -5.12 -0.36
CA GLN A 139 8.19 -5.40 -0.14
C GLN A 139 8.40 -6.74 0.60
N LEU A 140 7.64 -6.97 1.67
CA LEU A 140 7.68 -8.22 2.43
C LEU A 140 7.21 -9.42 1.59
N ALA A 141 6.11 -9.26 0.85
CA ALA A 141 5.59 -10.31 0.00
C ALA A 141 6.58 -10.71 -1.12
N LEU A 142 7.20 -9.72 -1.77
CA LEU A 142 8.21 -9.96 -2.80
C LEU A 142 9.50 -10.57 -2.23
N THR A 143 9.92 -10.16 -1.03
CA THR A 143 11.06 -10.77 -0.34
C THR A 143 10.82 -12.23 -0.01
N MET A 144 9.57 -12.63 0.21
CA MET A 144 9.16 -14.02 0.38
C MET A 144 8.81 -14.73 -0.95
N GLU A 145 9.17 -14.13 -2.07
CA GLU A 145 8.96 -14.70 -3.42
C GLU A 145 7.48 -15.00 -3.73
N TYR A 146 6.54 -14.23 -3.15
CA TYR A 146 5.11 -14.40 -3.41
C TYR A 146 4.78 -14.06 -4.86
N GLY A 147 4.04 -14.94 -5.51
CA GLY A 147 3.45 -14.69 -6.81
C GLY A 147 2.28 -13.69 -6.73
N LEU A 148 1.83 -13.20 -7.88
CA LEU A 148 0.80 -12.16 -7.97
C LEU A 148 -0.49 -12.51 -7.22
N GLU A 149 -0.96 -13.76 -7.30
CA GLU A 149 -2.20 -14.18 -6.61
C GLU A 149 -2.03 -14.18 -5.10
N GLN A 150 -0.89 -14.64 -4.57
CA GLN A 150 -0.58 -14.55 -3.13
C GLN A 150 -0.49 -13.11 -2.67
N ILE A 151 0.07 -12.20 -3.49
CA ILE A 151 0.08 -10.76 -3.21
C ILE A 151 -1.35 -10.23 -3.14
N ARG A 152 -2.23 -10.59 -4.07
CA ARG A 152 -3.66 -10.22 -4.05
C ARG A 152 -4.34 -10.67 -2.76
N GLU A 153 -4.14 -11.93 -2.36
CA GLU A 153 -4.70 -12.50 -1.13
C GLU A 153 -4.23 -11.73 0.12
N VAL A 154 -2.93 -11.46 0.24
CA VAL A 154 -2.36 -10.71 1.37
C VAL A 154 -2.93 -9.29 1.47
N PHE A 155 -3.11 -8.61 0.35
CA PHE A 155 -3.74 -7.29 0.33
C PHE A 155 -5.24 -7.35 0.65
N ALA A 156 -5.95 -8.37 0.18
CA ALA A 156 -7.37 -8.58 0.48
C ALA A 156 -7.64 -8.80 1.97
N LEU A 157 -6.71 -9.41 2.71
CA LEU A 157 -6.81 -9.62 4.15
C LEU A 157 -6.80 -8.31 4.96
N SER A 158 -6.41 -7.19 4.37
CA SER A 158 -6.47 -5.87 5.03
C SER A 158 -7.91 -5.39 5.30
N TYR A 159 -8.89 -5.98 4.63
CA TYR A 159 -10.30 -5.64 4.69
C TYR A 159 -11.18 -6.87 4.44
N PRO A 160 -11.16 -7.87 5.33
CA PRO A 160 -11.97 -9.07 5.12
C PRO A 160 -13.44 -8.67 4.97
N MET A 161 -14.03 -9.11 3.88
CA MET A 161 -15.48 -8.99 3.70
C MET A 161 -16.18 -10.02 4.59
N ALA A 162 -17.28 -9.59 5.20
CA ALA A 162 -18.11 -10.47 6.03
C ALA A 162 -18.85 -11.50 5.17
#